data_d0876cd6af823eb245a1d9f9d677f5da
#
_entry.id   d0876cd6af823eb245a1d9f9d677f5da
#
_cell.length_a   1.000
_cell.length_b   1.000
_cell.length_c   1.000
_cell.angle_alpha   90.00
_cell.angle_beta   90.00
_cell.angle_gamma   90.00
#
_symmetry.space_group_name_H-M   'P 1'
#
loop_
_entity.id
_entity.type
_entity.pdbx_description
1 polymer ?
#
loop_
_entity_poly.entity_id
_entity_poly.type
_entity_poly.pdbx_seq_one_letter_code
_entity_poly.pdbx_strand_id
1 'polypeptide(L)'
;LIMSRKIFIMGASTGIGKALANRYANQDTILGLAARRVDLLENVAALCRKNNAKTYVFKVDVNDEENCSNAANEFISISGGIDIVIANSGVGSNDKLLTGSSEIINKVLSTNILGVTNTIIPFLPTMESQKSGTIVVISSVASFVPIPIRGGYSSSKAAVRRLFDSWRPTL
;
A
#
# COMPACT_ATOMS: atom_id res chain seq x y z
N LEU A 1 8.14 27.32 9.68
CA LEU A 1 7.38 26.68 8.57
C LEU A 1 7.05 25.26 9.03
N ILE A 2 5.77 24.99 9.29
CA ILE A 2 5.30 23.63 9.53
C ILE A 2 5.41 22.90 8.19
N MET A 3 6.33 21.93 8.10
CA MET A 3 6.47 21.13 6.87
C MET A 3 5.31 20.15 6.79
N SER A 4 4.57 20.16 5.68
CA SER A 4 3.46 19.22 5.47
C SER A 4 3.98 17.79 5.39
N ARG A 5 3.29 16.87 6.09
CA ARG A 5 3.60 15.44 6.06
C ARG A 5 3.13 14.81 4.75
N LYS A 6 4.00 14.12 4.06
CA LYS A 6 3.80 13.53 2.73
C LYS A 6 3.56 12.02 2.88
N ILE A 7 2.34 11.59 2.59
CA ILE A 7 1.90 10.20 2.84
C ILE A 7 1.33 9.60 1.57
N PHE A 8 1.83 8.44 1.17
CA PHE A 8 1.28 7.66 0.06
C PHE A 8 0.60 6.40 0.58
N ILE A 9 -0.66 6.16 0.20
CA ILE A 9 -1.47 5.02 0.66
C ILE A 9 -1.92 4.19 -0.53
N MET A 10 -1.33 3.01 -0.69
CA MET A 10 -1.77 2.03 -1.67
C MET A 10 -2.95 1.21 -1.13
N GLY A 11 -4.02 1.08 -1.91
CA GLY A 11 -5.26 0.42 -1.48
C GLY A 11 -6.18 1.33 -0.65
N ALA A 12 -6.19 2.62 -0.95
CA ALA A 12 -6.92 3.64 -0.18
C ALA A 12 -8.44 3.71 -0.46
N SER A 13 -8.97 2.97 -1.45
CA SER A 13 -10.37 3.12 -1.90
C SER A 13 -11.41 2.61 -0.90
N THR A 14 -11.08 1.68 -0.01
CA THR A 14 -12.00 1.06 0.96
C THR A 14 -11.28 0.58 2.22
N GLY A 15 -12.03 0.13 3.22
CA GLY A 15 -11.51 -0.57 4.40
C GLY A 15 -10.48 0.23 5.19
N ILE A 16 -9.40 -0.44 5.58
CA ILE A 16 -8.32 0.12 6.39
C ILE A 16 -7.64 1.30 5.69
N GLY A 17 -7.35 1.18 4.38
CA GLY A 17 -6.71 2.26 3.61
C GLY A 17 -7.54 3.54 3.58
N LYS A 18 -8.86 3.43 3.38
CA LYS A 18 -9.80 4.57 3.49
C LYS A 18 -9.80 5.17 4.89
N ALA A 19 -9.82 4.34 5.94
CA ALA A 19 -9.81 4.82 7.32
C ALA A 19 -8.51 5.56 7.65
N LEU A 20 -7.37 5.05 7.19
CA LEU A 20 -6.06 5.70 7.32
C LEU A 20 -6.02 7.04 6.57
N ALA A 21 -6.49 7.09 5.32
CA ALA A 21 -6.56 8.32 4.55
C ALA A 21 -7.35 9.41 5.30
N ASN A 22 -8.54 9.08 5.80
CA ASN A 22 -9.35 10.01 6.59
C ASN A 22 -8.68 10.42 7.91
N ARG A 23 -7.97 9.50 8.58
CA ARG A 23 -7.30 9.78 9.86
C ARG A 23 -6.10 10.71 9.70
N TYR A 24 -5.38 10.61 8.58
CA TYR A 24 -4.23 11.47 8.28
C TYR A 24 -4.64 12.81 7.66
N ALA A 25 -5.87 12.93 7.15
CA ALA A 25 -6.30 14.12 6.44
C ALA A 25 -6.43 15.35 7.37
N ASN A 26 -5.53 16.31 7.18
CA ASN A 26 -5.55 17.63 7.83
C ASN A 26 -4.75 18.64 6.98
N GLN A 27 -4.77 19.91 7.36
CA GLN A 27 -4.11 20.99 6.61
C GLN A 27 -2.58 20.84 6.43
N ASP A 28 -1.94 20.05 7.30
CA ASP A 28 -0.50 19.81 7.29
C ASP A 28 -0.14 18.48 6.60
N THR A 29 -1.02 17.98 5.73
CA THR A 29 -0.82 16.69 5.06
C THR A 29 -0.99 16.79 3.56
N ILE A 30 -0.07 16.16 2.83
CA ILE A 30 -0.16 15.86 1.41
C ILE A 30 -0.38 14.36 1.27
N LEU A 31 -1.52 13.96 0.70
CA LEU A 31 -1.92 12.56 0.54
C LEU A 31 -1.84 12.14 -0.93
N GLY A 32 -1.14 11.05 -1.21
CA GLY A 32 -1.27 10.26 -2.43
C GLY A 32 -2.14 9.04 -2.14
N LEU A 33 -3.29 8.95 -2.77
CA LEU A 33 -4.23 7.84 -2.62
C LEU A 33 -4.22 7.00 -3.89
N ALA A 34 -3.86 5.73 -3.78
CA ALA A 34 -3.73 4.84 -4.92
C ALA A 34 -4.61 3.60 -4.81
N ALA A 35 -5.32 3.25 -5.88
CA ALA A 35 -6.09 2.02 -6.03
C ALA A 35 -6.58 1.86 -7.48
N ARG A 36 -7.14 0.68 -7.81
CA ARG A 36 -7.72 0.40 -9.13
C ARG A 36 -9.05 1.11 -9.38
N ARG A 37 -9.90 1.25 -8.35
CA ARG A 37 -11.26 1.81 -8.43
C ARG A 37 -11.21 3.32 -8.18
N VAL A 38 -11.12 4.09 -9.26
CA VAL A 38 -10.95 5.55 -9.21
C VAL A 38 -12.18 6.26 -8.65
N ASP A 39 -13.37 5.81 -8.99
CA ASP A 39 -14.64 6.35 -8.46
C ASP A 39 -14.70 6.32 -6.93
N LEU A 40 -14.37 5.19 -6.32
CA LEU A 40 -14.31 5.05 -4.86
C LEU A 40 -13.17 5.86 -4.26
N LEU A 41 -12.04 5.95 -4.98
CA LEU A 41 -10.88 6.67 -4.52
C LEU A 41 -11.14 8.19 -4.49
N GLU A 42 -11.82 8.73 -5.50
CA GLU A 42 -12.23 10.14 -5.53
C GLU A 42 -13.21 10.50 -4.41
N ASN A 43 -14.10 9.58 -4.05
CA ASN A 43 -14.99 9.79 -2.88
C ASN A 43 -14.17 9.92 -1.58
N VAL A 44 -13.12 9.11 -1.42
CA VAL A 44 -12.21 9.24 -0.25
C VAL A 44 -11.42 10.54 -0.33
N ALA A 45 -10.89 10.87 -1.49
CA ALA A 45 -10.13 12.10 -1.71
C ALA A 45 -10.96 13.36 -1.42
N ALA A 46 -12.22 13.37 -1.82
CA ALA A 46 -13.14 14.47 -1.52
C ALA A 46 -13.33 14.70 -0.01
N LEU A 47 -13.42 13.61 0.78
CA LEU A 47 -13.48 13.70 2.24
C LEU A 47 -12.16 14.22 2.84
N CYS A 48 -11.02 13.76 2.33
CA CYS A 48 -9.72 14.24 2.78
C CYS A 48 -9.53 15.75 2.47
N ARG A 49 -9.94 16.19 1.28
CA ARG A 49 -9.91 17.61 0.87
C ARG A 49 -10.81 18.49 1.76
N LYS A 50 -11.98 17.98 2.22
CA LYS A 50 -12.85 18.67 3.18
C LYS A 50 -12.17 18.91 4.53
N ASN A 51 -11.21 18.05 4.89
CA ASN A 51 -10.39 18.21 6.09
C ASN A 51 -9.10 19.01 5.80
N ASN A 52 -9.07 19.77 4.70
CA ASN A 52 -7.97 20.63 4.25
C ASN A 52 -6.67 19.91 3.87
N ALA A 53 -6.68 18.59 3.67
CA ALA A 53 -5.51 17.86 3.15
C ALA A 53 -5.36 18.08 1.63
N LYS A 54 -4.13 18.33 1.18
CA LYS A 54 -3.81 18.28 -0.25
C LYS A 54 -3.85 16.80 -0.68
N THR A 55 -4.75 16.44 -1.58
CA THR A 55 -4.99 15.03 -1.90
C THR A 55 -4.97 14.79 -3.40
N TYR A 56 -4.12 13.85 -3.82
CA TYR A 56 -3.92 13.39 -5.19
C TYR A 56 -4.36 11.94 -5.33
N VAL A 57 -4.91 11.59 -6.48
CA VAL A 57 -5.48 10.27 -6.78
C VAL A 57 -4.70 9.61 -7.91
N PHE A 58 -4.32 8.36 -7.69
CA PHE A 58 -3.54 7.56 -8.64
C PHE A 58 -4.28 6.26 -8.96
N LYS A 59 -4.58 6.03 -10.25
CA LYS A 59 -5.10 4.75 -10.69
C LYS A 59 -3.96 3.74 -10.79
N VAL A 60 -3.87 2.82 -9.84
CA VAL A 60 -2.78 1.84 -9.76
C VAL A 60 -3.29 0.43 -9.55
N ASP A 61 -2.78 -0.52 -10.35
CA ASP A 61 -2.81 -1.94 -10.03
C ASP A 61 -1.45 -2.34 -9.43
N VAL A 62 -1.44 -2.88 -8.21
CA VAL A 62 -0.21 -3.28 -7.53
C VAL A 62 0.52 -4.45 -8.21
N ASN A 63 -0.13 -5.18 -9.12
CA ASN A 63 0.49 -6.22 -9.91
C ASN A 63 1.25 -5.69 -11.15
N ASP A 64 1.12 -4.40 -11.43
CA ASP A 64 1.83 -3.69 -12.49
C ASP A 64 2.94 -2.84 -11.86
N GLU A 65 4.18 -3.34 -11.97
CA GLU A 65 5.38 -2.71 -11.39
C GLU A 65 5.63 -1.32 -11.97
N GLU A 66 5.51 -1.17 -13.30
CA GLU A 66 5.73 0.11 -13.98
C GLU A 66 4.69 1.14 -13.54
N ASN A 67 3.42 0.76 -13.45
CA ASN A 67 2.35 1.61 -12.97
C ASN A 67 2.57 2.07 -11.51
N CYS A 68 3.06 1.18 -10.65
CA CYS A 68 3.44 1.52 -9.27
C CYS A 68 4.59 2.52 -9.24
N SER A 69 5.64 2.29 -10.03
CA SER A 69 6.81 3.15 -10.12
C SER A 69 6.46 4.55 -10.65
N ASN A 70 5.65 4.63 -11.70
CA ASN A 70 5.19 5.90 -12.27
C ASN A 70 4.38 6.71 -11.26
N ALA A 71 3.45 6.09 -10.54
CA ALA A 71 2.66 6.75 -9.49
C ALA A 71 3.53 7.25 -8.33
N ALA A 72 4.53 6.49 -7.92
CA ALA A 72 5.46 6.89 -6.88
C ALA A 72 6.29 8.11 -7.29
N ASN A 73 6.87 8.08 -8.49
CA ASN A 73 7.68 9.17 -9.04
C ASN A 73 6.86 10.46 -9.21
N GLU A 74 5.63 10.34 -9.71
CA GLU A 74 4.70 11.46 -9.85
C GLU A 74 4.36 12.05 -8.47
N PHE A 75 4.03 11.23 -7.48
CA PHE A 75 3.75 11.71 -6.13
C PHE A 75 4.96 12.41 -5.50
N ILE A 76 6.17 11.83 -5.60
CA ILE A 76 7.41 12.43 -5.10
C ILE A 76 7.64 13.79 -5.75
N SER A 77 7.46 13.91 -7.07
CA SER A 77 7.60 15.17 -7.79
C SER A 77 6.62 16.24 -7.32
N ILE A 78 5.35 15.89 -7.13
CA ILE A 78 4.29 16.82 -6.69
C ILE A 78 4.47 17.24 -5.22
N SER A 79 4.85 16.32 -4.36
CA SER A 79 4.95 16.56 -2.91
C SER A 79 6.32 17.08 -2.48
N GLY A 80 7.35 16.92 -3.31
CA GLY A 80 8.73 17.22 -2.98
C GLY A 80 9.35 16.21 -1.99
N GLY A 81 8.95 14.95 -2.03
CA GLY A 81 9.49 13.87 -1.21
C GLY A 81 8.42 12.92 -0.64
N ILE A 82 8.81 12.11 0.34
CA ILE A 82 7.94 11.13 0.99
C ILE A 82 8.30 10.95 2.46
N ASP A 83 7.32 11.00 3.36
CA ASP A 83 7.54 10.73 4.78
C ASP A 83 7.00 9.35 5.18
N ILE A 84 5.84 8.95 4.63
CA ILE A 84 5.23 7.66 4.96
C ILE A 84 4.69 7.00 3.69
N VAL A 85 5.10 5.76 3.42
CA VAL A 85 4.46 4.90 2.43
C VAL A 85 3.71 3.77 3.13
N ILE A 86 2.44 3.55 2.75
CA ILE A 86 1.58 2.54 3.35
C ILE A 86 1.15 1.54 2.29
N ALA A 87 1.71 0.33 2.33
CA ALA A 87 1.29 -0.80 1.52
C ALA A 87 0.14 -1.54 2.21
N ASN A 88 -1.10 -1.16 1.84
CA ASN A 88 -2.32 -1.72 2.43
C ASN A 88 -3.09 -2.62 1.45
N SER A 89 -2.82 -2.56 0.16
CA SER A 89 -3.49 -3.43 -0.82
C SER A 89 -3.33 -4.91 -0.45
N GLY A 90 -4.42 -5.64 -0.55
CA GLY A 90 -4.42 -7.07 -0.32
C GLY A 90 -5.77 -7.70 -0.64
N VAL A 91 -5.71 -8.96 -1.00
CA VAL A 91 -6.89 -9.78 -1.28
C VAL A 91 -6.83 -11.07 -0.47
N GLY A 92 -7.98 -11.64 -0.19
CA GLY A 92 -8.10 -12.93 0.46
C GLY A 92 -9.22 -13.74 -0.18
N SER A 93 -9.00 -15.03 -0.30
CA SER A 93 -10.00 -15.99 -0.80
C SER A 93 -9.77 -17.36 -0.18
N ASN A 94 -10.74 -18.25 -0.36
CA ASN A 94 -10.55 -19.68 -0.10
C ASN A 94 -9.74 -20.28 -1.27
N ASP A 95 -8.81 -21.18 -0.96
CA ASP A 95 -7.83 -21.69 -1.93
C ASP A 95 -8.44 -22.60 -3.02
N LYS A 96 -9.62 -23.21 -2.76
CA LYS A 96 -10.30 -24.10 -3.73
C LYS A 96 -9.37 -25.19 -4.32
N LEU A 97 -8.63 -25.89 -3.47
CA LEU A 97 -7.53 -26.80 -3.85
C LEU A 97 -7.93 -27.90 -4.84
N LEU A 98 -9.19 -28.39 -4.80
CA LEU A 98 -9.64 -29.53 -5.61
C LEU A 98 -10.13 -29.14 -7.01
N THR A 99 -9.97 -27.87 -7.43
CA THR A 99 -10.34 -27.44 -8.78
C THR A 99 -9.30 -27.77 -9.84
N GLY A 100 -8.08 -28.15 -9.43
CA GLY A 100 -6.95 -28.36 -10.34
C GLY A 100 -6.34 -27.06 -10.89
N SER A 101 -6.82 -25.87 -10.44
CA SER A 101 -6.30 -24.55 -10.86
C SER A 101 -5.59 -23.84 -9.71
N SER A 102 -4.40 -23.33 -9.98
CA SER A 102 -3.63 -22.50 -9.05
C SER A 102 -4.00 -20.99 -9.13
N GLU A 103 -4.87 -20.61 -10.04
CA GLU A 103 -5.18 -19.20 -10.36
C GLU A 103 -5.51 -18.35 -9.12
N ILE A 104 -6.40 -18.86 -8.26
CA ILE A 104 -6.86 -18.12 -7.06
C ILE A 104 -5.69 -17.90 -6.10
N ILE A 105 -4.89 -18.93 -5.83
CA ILE A 105 -3.73 -18.84 -4.93
C ILE A 105 -2.70 -17.90 -5.52
N ASN A 106 -2.35 -18.06 -6.79
CA ASN A 106 -1.36 -17.22 -7.47
C ASN A 106 -1.77 -15.75 -7.48
N LYS A 107 -3.06 -15.45 -7.68
CA LYS A 107 -3.58 -14.08 -7.57
C LYS A 107 -3.41 -13.50 -6.18
N VAL A 108 -3.66 -14.29 -5.13
CA VAL A 108 -3.45 -13.86 -3.73
C VAL A 108 -1.97 -13.62 -3.46
N LEU A 109 -1.09 -14.54 -3.87
CA LEU A 109 0.36 -14.42 -3.68
C LEU A 109 0.92 -13.20 -4.43
N SER A 110 0.56 -13.03 -5.69
CA SER A 110 0.99 -11.88 -6.50
C SER A 110 0.57 -10.56 -5.87
N THR A 111 -0.72 -10.38 -5.58
CA THR A 111 -1.23 -9.12 -5.02
C THR A 111 -0.65 -8.83 -3.64
N ASN A 112 -0.55 -9.85 -2.77
CA ASN A 112 -0.19 -9.63 -1.37
C ASN A 112 1.32 -9.62 -1.12
N ILE A 113 2.15 -10.18 -2.01
CA ILE A 113 3.62 -10.21 -1.88
C ILE A 113 4.24 -9.24 -2.89
N LEU A 114 4.11 -9.51 -4.19
CA LEU A 114 4.70 -8.66 -5.21
C LEU A 114 4.08 -7.26 -5.22
N GLY A 115 2.77 -7.14 -5.00
CA GLY A 115 2.12 -5.84 -4.88
C GLY A 115 2.63 -5.00 -3.72
N VAL A 116 3.12 -5.61 -2.64
CA VAL A 116 3.77 -4.89 -1.52
C VAL A 116 5.14 -4.38 -1.92
N THR A 117 5.97 -5.20 -2.55
CA THR A 117 7.30 -4.77 -3.04
C THR A 117 7.19 -3.70 -4.11
N ASN A 118 6.30 -3.87 -5.09
CA ASN A 118 6.03 -2.89 -6.13
C ASN A 118 5.56 -1.53 -5.56
N THR A 119 4.82 -1.56 -4.44
CA THR A 119 4.38 -0.33 -3.75
C THR A 119 5.53 0.40 -3.07
N ILE A 120 6.47 -0.30 -2.44
CA ILE A 120 7.44 0.28 -1.50
C ILE A 120 8.75 0.64 -2.16
N ILE A 121 9.29 -0.28 -2.97
CA ILE A 121 10.65 -0.15 -3.53
C ILE A 121 10.85 1.16 -4.30
N PRO A 122 9.89 1.67 -5.08
CA PRO A 122 10.07 2.94 -5.79
C PRO A 122 10.30 4.16 -4.91
N PHE A 123 9.89 4.13 -3.63
CA PHE A 123 10.09 5.23 -2.69
C PHE A 123 11.43 5.19 -1.94
N LEU A 124 12.09 4.03 -1.88
CA LEU A 124 13.29 3.84 -1.06
C LEU A 124 14.45 4.78 -1.44
N PRO A 125 14.78 5.01 -2.73
CA PRO A 125 15.86 5.94 -3.07
C PRO A 125 15.64 7.35 -2.56
N THR A 126 14.37 7.81 -2.55
CA THR A 126 14.03 9.14 -2.02
C THR A 126 14.14 9.17 -0.51
N MET A 127 13.68 8.14 0.20
CA MET A 127 13.83 8.03 1.66
C MET A 127 15.30 7.97 2.09
N GLU A 128 16.13 7.23 1.36
CA GLU A 128 17.58 7.17 1.58
C GLU A 128 18.24 8.55 1.41
N SER A 129 17.93 9.23 0.33
CA SER A 129 18.43 10.60 0.07
C SER A 129 17.98 11.60 1.14
N GLN A 130 16.75 11.48 1.64
CA GLN A 130 16.21 12.30 2.73
C GLN A 130 16.80 11.94 4.09
N LYS A 131 17.41 10.76 4.23
CA LYS A 131 17.83 10.14 5.50
C LYS A 131 16.66 10.03 6.51
N SER A 132 15.46 9.88 5.99
CA SER A 132 14.23 9.75 6.78
C SER A 132 13.11 9.17 5.93
N GLY A 133 12.22 8.43 6.58
CA GLY A 133 11.04 7.83 5.98
C GLY A 133 10.45 6.76 6.90
N THR A 134 9.19 6.46 6.70
CA THR A 134 8.50 5.38 7.41
C THR A 134 7.78 4.47 6.44
N ILE A 135 8.04 3.18 6.54
CA ILE A 135 7.37 2.16 5.75
C ILE A 135 6.36 1.44 6.62
N VAL A 136 5.12 1.38 6.18
CA VAL A 136 4.03 0.68 6.86
C VAL A 136 3.46 -0.39 5.94
N VAL A 137 3.33 -1.60 6.47
CA VAL A 137 2.71 -2.72 5.76
C VAL A 137 1.58 -3.31 6.57
N ILE A 138 0.44 -3.48 5.95
CA ILE A 138 -0.71 -4.10 6.61
C ILE A 138 -0.60 -5.62 6.49
N SER A 139 -0.18 -6.25 7.58
CA SER A 139 -0.12 -7.71 7.70
C SER A 139 -1.44 -8.27 8.28
N SER A 140 -1.40 -9.40 8.94
CA SER A 140 -2.55 -10.07 9.53
C SER A 140 -2.10 -11.02 10.65
N VAL A 141 -2.98 -11.36 11.58
CA VAL A 141 -2.79 -12.50 12.50
C VAL A 141 -2.54 -13.81 11.74
N ALA A 142 -3.03 -13.93 10.51
CA ALA A 142 -2.77 -15.06 9.61
C ALA A 142 -1.28 -15.22 9.25
N SER A 143 -0.44 -14.23 9.53
CA SER A 143 1.03 -14.34 9.39
C SER A 143 1.68 -15.17 10.50
N PHE A 144 0.99 -15.41 11.60
CA PHE A 144 1.45 -16.18 12.75
C PHE A 144 0.76 -17.53 12.85
N VAL A 145 -0.55 -17.57 12.55
CA VAL A 145 -1.38 -18.77 12.65
C VAL A 145 -2.04 -19.03 11.30
N PRO A 146 -1.85 -20.23 10.70
CA PRO A 146 -2.47 -20.56 9.43
C PRO A 146 -3.99 -20.66 9.59
N ILE A 147 -4.71 -20.07 8.64
CA ILE A 147 -6.18 -20.17 8.60
C ILE A 147 -6.54 -21.34 7.67
N PRO A 148 -7.33 -22.32 8.14
CA PRO A 148 -7.80 -23.41 7.28
C PRO A 148 -8.43 -22.90 5.99
N ILE A 149 -8.22 -23.60 4.88
CA ILE A 149 -8.69 -23.28 3.52
C ILE A 149 -8.24 -21.92 2.95
N ARG A 150 -7.31 -21.20 3.64
CA ARG A 150 -6.73 -19.91 3.24
C ARG A 150 -5.21 -19.93 3.26
N GLY A 151 -4.60 -21.01 2.81
CA GLY A 151 -3.15 -21.19 2.81
C GLY A 151 -2.45 -20.14 1.98
N GLY A 152 -2.97 -19.79 0.80
CA GLY A 152 -2.44 -18.72 -0.04
C GLY A 152 -2.42 -17.37 0.68
N TYR A 153 -3.49 -17.01 1.38
CA TYR A 153 -3.54 -15.77 2.18
C TYR A 153 -2.57 -15.82 3.36
N SER A 154 -2.61 -16.87 4.17
CA SER A 154 -1.74 -17.02 5.35
C SER A 154 -0.27 -16.99 4.95
N SER A 155 0.11 -17.75 3.91
CA SER A 155 1.46 -17.77 3.37
C SER A 155 1.91 -16.40 2.87
N SER A 156 1.05 -15.67 2.16
CA SER A 156 1.37 -14.33 1.67
C SER A 156 1.66 -13.36 2.80
N LYS A 157 0.87 -13.39 3.89
CA LYS A 157 1.06 -12.51 5.04
C LYS A 157 2.28 -12.89 5.87
N ALA A 158 2.60 -14.19 5.98
CA ALA A 158 3.84 -14.68 6.59
C ALA A 158 5.08 -14.26 5.79
N ALA A 159 5.04 -14.38 4.46
CA ALA A 159 6.12 -13.96 3.57
C ALA A 159 6.42 -12.46 3.71
N VAL A 160 5.40 -11.63 3.65
CA VAL A 160 5.55 -10.16 3.82
C VAL A 160 6.15 -9.83 5.20
N ARG A 161 5.69 -10.45 6.27
CA ARG A 161 6.27 -10.24 7.60
C ARG A 161 7.76 -10.58 7.61
N ARG A 162 8.16 -11.73 7.06
CA ARG A 162 9.57 -12.14 6.99
C ARG A 162 10.41 -11.21 6.14
N LEU A 163 9.88 -10.74 5.04
CA LEU A 163 10.54 -9.78 4.17
C LEU A 163 10.89 -8.50 4.95
N PHE A 164 9.93 -7.97 5.70
CA PHE A 164 10.13 -6.75 6.50
C PHE A 164 11.03 -6.96 7.72
N ASP A 165 10.94 -8.11 8.39
CA ASP A 165 11.86 -8.48 9.46
C ASP A 165 13.32 -8.50 8.95
N SER A 166 13.52 -8.95 7.71
CA SER A 166 14.83 -8.99 7.04
C SER A 166 15.33 -7.61 6.61
N TRP A 167 14.43 -6.73 6.17
CA TRP A 167 14.79 -5.39 5.69
C TRP A 167 15.07 -4.40 6.82
N ARG A 168 14.47 -4.58 7.99
CA ARG A 168 14.58 -3.66 9.13
C ARG A 168 16.01 -3.26 9.51
N PRO A 169 17.03 -4.14 9.48
CA PRO A 169 18.41 -3.75 9.77
C PRO A 169 19.09 -2.94 8.66
N THR A 170 18.51 -2.92 7.46
CA THR A 170 19.09 -2.31 6.25
C THR A 170 18.47 -0.95 5.93
N LEU A 171 17.23 -0.75 6.37
CA LEU A 171 16.44 0.49 6.18
C LEU A 171 16.42 1.32 7.47
#